data_e1ce4ca2b19bfc69f60ec9ac87044505
#
_entry.id   e1ce4ca2b19bfc69f60ec9ac87044505
#
_cell.length_a   1.000
_cell.length_b   1.000
_cell.length_c   1.000
_cell.angle_alpha   90.00
_cell.angle_beta   90.00
_cell.angle_gamma   90.00
#
_symmetry.space_group_name_H-M   'P 1'
#
loop_
_entity.id
_entity.type
_entity.pdbx_description
1 polymer ?
#
loop_
_entity_poly.entity_id
_entity_poly.type
_entity_poly.pdbx_seq_one_letter_code
_entity_poly.pdbx_strand_id
1 'polypeptide(L)'
;IKRDFASSIVVFLVALPLCLGIALASGVPLFSGLIAGIIGGIVIGSLSQSPTSVSGPAAGLVVIVLNALDTLGTIEGFMLAVVIAGVLQLILGFAKAGVIGLYFPSAVIKGMLAAIGLILILKQIPHLIGFDEDAFGEMEFLQRDGSNTFTGILDAIENMQVGSAIIGFASLALMFLWATPVLKKVPILKDIPGGVLVVVIGVFVNMFFSAFIPELAIDQSHMVSLPVINDFEELKGEMIHPDWSMF
;
A
#
# COMPACT_ATOMS: atom_id res chain seq x y z
N ILE A 1 18.12 -1.40 18.26
CA ILE A 1 16.81 -1.95 18.65
C ILE A 1 15.80 -0.82 18.95
N LYS A 2 16.06 0.18 19.84
CA LYS A 2 15.08 1.25 20.15
C LYS A 2 14.75 2.13 18.94
N ARG A 3 15.73 2.49 18.11
CA ARG A 3 15.52 3.28 16.89
C ARG A 3 14.81 2.48 15.81
N ASP A 4 15.16 1.20 15.68
CA ASP A 4 14.56 0.30 14.70
C ASP A 4 13.09 0.02 15.03
N PHE A 5 12.72 -0.08 16.31
CA PHE A 5 11.34 -0.27 16.75
C PHE A 5 10.44 0.91 16.36
N ALA A 6 10.89 2.15 16.56
CA ALA A 6 10.12 3.32 16.13
C ALA A 6 9.94 3.37 14.60
N SER A 7 10.99 3.02 13.85
CA SER A 7 10.93 2.95 12.39
C SER A 7 10.01 1.83 11.91
N SER A 8 10.00 0.68 12.58
CA SER A 8 9.15 -0.46 12.22
C SER A 8 7.66 -0.16 12.40
N ILE A 9 7.28 0.62 13.42
CA ILE A 9 5.89 1.09 13.60
C ILE A 9 5.47 1.97 12.41
N VAL A 10 6.33 2.89 11.96
CA VAL A 10 6.01 3.74 10.79
C VAL A 10 5.84 2.89 9.54
N VAL A 11 6.77 1.97 9.30
CA VAL A 11 6.70 1.06 8.14
C VAL A 11 5.43 0.22 8.19
N PHE A 12 5.05 -0.31 9.36
CA PHE A 12 3.81 -1.07 9.55
C PHE A 12 2.57 -0.24 9.21
N LEU A 13 2.46 0.98 9.75
CA LEU A 13 1.32 1.87 9.51
C LEU A 13 1.18 2.29 8.04
N VAL A 14 2.28 2.38 7.31
CA VAL A 14 2.26 2.66 5.85
C VAL A 14 1.99 1.38 5.06
N ALA A 15 2.61 0.27 5.44
CA ALA A 15 2.51 -0.99 4.72
C ALA A 15 1.11 -1.60 4.79
N LEU A 16 0.41 -1.46 5.92
CA LEU A 16 -0.88 -2.09 6.14
C LEU A 16 -1.95 -1.61 5.14
N PRO A 17 -2.27 -0.30 5.01
CA PRO A 17 -3.21 0.17 4.00
C PRO A 17 -2.72 -0.08 2.57
N LEU A 18 -1.41 -0.02 2.33
CA LEU A 18 -0.84 -0.30 1.01
C LEU A 18 -1.04 -1.77 0.62
N CYS A 19 -0.80 -2.72 1.53
CA CYS A 19 -1.04 -4.15 1.27
C CYS A 19 -2.51 -4.44 0.96
N LEU A 20 -3.43 -3.83 1.71
CA LEU A 20 -4.87 -3.98 1.49
C LEU A 20 -5.29 -3.36 0.15
N GLY A 21 -4.83 -2.14 -0.14
CA GLY A 21 -5.16 -1.45 -1.37
C GLY A 21 -4.65 -2.18 -2.61
N ILE A 22 -3.40 -2.70 -2.58
CA ILE A 22 -2.86 -3.48 -3.69
C ILE A 22 -3.63 -4.79 -3.88
N ALA A 23 -4.06 -5.47 -2.79
CA ALA A 23 -4.89 -6.65 -2.90
C ALA A 23 -6.23 -6.33 -3.57
N LEU A 24 -6.89 -5.26 -3.14
CA LEU A 24 -8.15 -4.80 -3.72
C LEU A 24 -7.99 -4.44 -5.20
N ALA A 25 -7.00 -3.63 -5.54
CA ALA A 25 -6.67 -3.25 -6.92
C ALA A 25 -6.33 -4.46 -7.81
N SER A 26 -5.75 -5.51 -7.22
CA SER A 26 -5.41 -6.76 -7.92
C SER A 26 -6.58 -7.74 -8.04
N GLY A 27 -7.77 -7.41 -7.51
CA GLY A 27 -8.94 -8.29 -7.55
C GLY A 27 -8.82 -9.56 -6.70
N VAL A 28 -7.92 -9.54 -5.70
CA VAL A 28 -7.74 -10.66 -4.75
C VAL A 28 -8.30 -10.30 -3.37
N PRO A 29 -8.66 -11.29 -2.54
CA PRO A 29 -9.11 -11.02 -1.18
C PRO A 29 -8.11 -10.18 -0.39
N LEU A 30 -8.61 -9.21 0.39
CA LEU A 30 -7.79 -8.27 1.16
C LEU A 30 -6.76 -8.96 2.05
N PHE A 31 -7.15 -10.11 2.61
CA PHE A 31 -6.28 -10.88 3.49
C PHE A 31 -5.04 -11.43 2.78
N SER A 32 -5.12 -11.74 1.49
CA SER A 32 -3.96 -12.17 0.68
C SER A 32 -2.85 -11.12 0.65
N GLY A 33 -3.22 -9.84 0.58
CA GLY A 33 -2.26 -8.73 0.67
C GLY A 33 -1.56 -8.65 2.02
N LEU A 34 -2.30 -8.88 3.11
CA LEU A 34 -1.72 -8.92 4.46
C LEU A 34 -0.74 -10.08 4.63
N ILE A 35 -1.11 -11.29 4.18
CA ILE A 35 -0.23 -12.46 4.19
C ILE A 35 1.05 -12.18 3.41
N ALA A 36 0.93 -11.62 2.21
CA ALA A 36 2.09 -11.26 1.39
C ALA A 36 2.99 -10.24 2.09
N GLY A 37 2.42 -9.26 2.78
CA GLY A 37 3.15 -8.28 3.59
C GLY A 37 3.86 -8.93 4.80
N ILE A 38 3.20 -9.83 5.51
CA ILE A 38 3.77 -10.55 6.66
C ILE A 38 4.94 -11.45 6.20
N ILE A 39 4.73 -12.25 5.14
CA ILE A 39 5.77 -13.13 4.59
C ILE A 39 6.93 -12.29 4.06
N GLY A 40 6.65 -11.23 3.32
CA GLY A 40 7.66 -10.30 2.81
C GLY A 40 8.47 -9.66 3.93
N GLY A 41 7.81 -9.16 4.96
CA GLY A 41 8.47 -8.50 6.09
C GLY A 41 9.30 -9.46 6.96
N ILE A 42 8.76 -10.62 7.29
CA ILE A 42 9.41 -11.57 8.21
C ILE A 42 10.37 -12.50 7.46
N VAL A 43 9.87 -13.24 6.45
CA VAL A 43 10.66 -14.28 5.79
C VAL A 43 11.70 -13.66 4.85
N ILE A 44 11.26 -12.83 3.92
CA ILE A 44 12.16 -12.20 2.96
C ILE A 44 13.07 -11.19 3.65
N GLY A 45 12.56 -10.39 4.58
CA GLY A 45 13.35 -9.45 5.36
C GLY A 45 14.49 -10.11 6.14
N SER A 46 14.25 -11.30 6.71
CA SER A 46 15.29 -12.06 7.44
C SER A 46 16.32 -12.73 6.51
N LEU A 47 15.90 -13.14 5.30
CA LEU A 47 16.79 -13.83 4.34
C LEU A 47 17.59 -12.87 3.46
N SER A 48 17.03 -11.71 3.12
CA SER A 48 17.64 -10.79 2.14
C SER A 48 18.89 -10.08 2.64
N GLN A 49 19.13 -10.02 3.95
CA GLN A 49 20.25 -9.31 4.58
C GLN A 49 20.35 -7.81 4.19
N SER A 50 19.31 -7.25 3.60
CA SER A 50 19.26 -5.82 3.23
C SER A 50 18.66 -5.00 4.37
N PRO A 51 19.42 -4.09 5.00
CA PRO A 51 18.93 -3.32 6.15
C PRO A 51 17.93 -2.23 5.79
N THR A 52 17.74 -1.94 4.51
CA THR A 52 16.92 -0.82 4.03
C THR A 52 15.80 -1.21 3.07
N SER A 53 15.65 -2.51 2.75
CA SER A 53 14.58 -2.97 1.86
C SER A 53 13.41 -3.54 2.63
N VAL A 54 12.21 -3.24 2.16
CA VAL A 54 10.95 -3.83 2.61
C VAL A 54 10.38 -4.63 1.45
N SER A 55 9.97 -5.86 1.71
CA SER A 55 9.33 -6.73 0.73
C SER A 55 7.85 -6.86 1.07
N GLY A 56 6.98 -6.82 0.06
CA GLY A 56 5.53 -6.91 0.20
C GLY A 56 4.84 -6.84 -1.16
N PRO A 57 3.51 -6.71 -1.19
CA PRO A 57 2.77 -6.50 -2.42
C PRO A 57 3.31 -5.30 -3.20
N ALA A 58 3.43 -5.45 -4.52
CA ALA A 58 3.99 -4.42 -5.38
C ALA A 58 2.91 -3.86 -6.32
N ALA A 59 2.63 -2.56 -6.20
CA ALA A 59 1.66 -1.87 -7.04
C ALA A 59 1.93 -2.01 -8.54
N GLY A 60 3.19 -2.04 -8.94
CA GLY A 60 3.58 -2.26 -10.34
C GLY A 60 3.25 -3.65 -10.91
N LEU A 61 2.80 -4.59 -10.09
CA LEU A 61 2.39 -5.93 -10.53
C LEU A 61 0.87 -6.10 -10.59
N VAL A 62 0.09 -5.12 -10.18
CA VAL A 62 -1.38 -5.17 -10.14
C VAL A 62 -1.96 -5.64 -11.47
N VAL A 63 -1.56 -5.01 -12.57
CA VAL A 63 -2.03 -5.35 -13.93
C VAL A 63 -1.66 -6.78 -14.33
N ILE A 64 -0.46 -7.22 -13.95
CA ILE A 64 0.00 -8.59 -14.25
C ILE A 64 -0.85 -9.61 -13.50
N VAL A 65 -1.17 -9.33 -12.23
CA VAL A 65 -2.04 -10.17 -11.40
C VAL A 65 -3.45 -10.21 -11.97
N LEU A 66 -4.02 -9.08 -12.33
CA LEU A 66 -5.35 -8.98 -12.92
C LEU A 66 -5.45 -9.77 -14.24
N ASN A 67 -4.50 -9.55 -15.15
CA ASN A 67 -4.46 -10.28 -16.44
C ASN A 67 -4.27 -11.80 -16.22
N ALA A 68 -3.49 -12.18 -15.21
CA ALA A 68 -3.32 -13.57 -14.86
C ALA A 68 -4.60 -14.20 -14.31
N LEU A 69 -5.33 -13.49 -13.46
CA LEU A 69 -6.63 -13.92 -12.92
C LEU A 69 -7.68 -14.04 -14.04
N ASP A 70 -7.74 -13.07 -14.95
CA ASP A 70 -8.64 -13.11 -16.10
C ASP A 70 -8.32 -14.30 -17.03
N THR A 71 -7.04 -14.62 -17.19
CA THR A 71 -6.60 -15.73 -18.07
C THR A 71 -6.81 -17.10 -17.43
N LEU A 72 -6.53 -17.22 -16.14
CA LEU A 72 -6.62 -18.48 -15.39
C LEU A 72 -8.04 -18.77 -14.86
N GLY A 73 -8.86 -17.73 -14.73
CA GLY A 73 -10.26 -17.82 -14.32
C GLY A 73 -10.49 -18.13 -12.83
N THR A 74 -9.44 -18.52 -12.09
CA THR A 74 -9.54 -18.86 -10.66
C THR A 74 -8.34 -18.35 -9.88
N ILE A 75 -8.57 -18.01 -8.61
CA ILE A 75 -7.51 -17.54 -7.70
C ILE A 75 -6.57 -18.68 -7.32
N GLU A 76 -7.09 -19.88 -7.19
CA GLU A 76 -6.32 -21.09 -6.89
C GLU A 76 -5.32 -21.43 -8.01
N GLY A 77 -5.74 -21.26 -9.26
CA GLY A 77 -4.87 -21.38 -10.44
C GLY A 77 -3.79 -20.31 -10.47
N PHE A 78 -4.13 -19.08 -10.11
CA PHE A 78 -3.17 -17.99 -9.96
C PHE A 78 -2.15 -18.30 -8.84
N MET A 79 -2.58 -18.82 -7.69
CA MET A 79 -1.67 -19.23 -6.61
C MET A 79 -0.69 -20.31 -7.07
N LEU A 80 -1.15 -21.27 -7.88
CA LEU A 80 -0.27 -22.28 -8.48
C LEU A 80 0.77 -21.63 -9.40
N ALA A 81 0.36 -20.70 -10.25
CA ALA A 81 1.28 -19.96 -11.12
C ALA A 81 2.33 -19.17 -10.31
N VAL A 82 1.95 -18.55 -9.18
CA VAL A 82 2.87 -17.87 -8.26
C VAL A 82 3.89 -18.85 -7.66
N VAL A 83 3.47 -20.05 -7.25
CA VAL A 83 4.38 -21.10 -6.75
C VAL A 83 5.39 -21.50 -7.82
N ILE A 84 4.93 -21.75 -9.05
CA ILE A 84 5.80 -22.13 -10.19
C ILE A 84 6.79 -20.99 -10.48
N ALA A 85 6.32 -19.75 -10.52
CA ALA A 85 7.18 -18.58 -10.70
C ALA A 85 8.25 -18.47 -9.60
N GLY A 86 7.88 -18.74 -8.34
CA GLY A 86 8.82 -18.78 -7.22
C GLY A 86 9.90 -19.85 -7.39
N VAL A 87 9.52 -21.05 -7.82
CA VAL A 87 10.48 -22.14 -8.11
C VAL A 87 11.42 -21.74 -9.24
N LEU A 88 10.90 -21.16 -10.33
CA LEU A 88 11.71 -20.66 -11.43
C LEU A 88 12.69 -19.57 -10.98
N GLN A 89 12.25 -18.65 -10.15
CA GLN A 89 13.10 -17.61 -9.58
C GLN A 89 14.23 -18.19 -8.71
N LEU A 90 13.95 -19.23 -7.93
CA LEU A 90 14.98 -19.93 -7.16
C LEU A 90 16.01 -20.58 -8.08
N ILE A 91 15.58 -21.29 -9.14
CA ILE A 91 16.48 -21.90 -10.12
C ILE A 91 17.36 -20.83 -10.77
N LEU A 92 16.77 -19.72 -11.22
CA LEU A 92 17.51 -18.61 -11.81
C LEU A 92 18.48 -17.96 -10.80
N GLY A 93 18.09 -17.90 -9.54
CA GLY A 93 18.95 -17.40 -8.44
C GLY A 93 20.20 -18.28 -8.27
N PHE A 94 20.02 -19.61 -8.21
CA PHE A 94 21.14 -20.55 -8.13
C PHE A 94 22.02 -20.55 -9.40
N ALA A 95 21.40 -20.34 -10.56
CA ALA A 95 22.12 -20.18 -11.83
C ALA A 95 22.84 -18.82 -11.95
N LYS A 96 22.76 -17.96 -10.91
CA LYS A 96 23.36 -16.62 -10.90
C LYS A 96 22.88 -15.73 -12.05
N ALA A 97 21.66 -15.94 -12.54
CA ALA A 97 21.07 -15.18 -13.64
C ALA A 97 20.89 -13.68 -13.32
N GLY A 98 21.06 -13.26 -12.06
CA GLY A 98 21.09 -11.86 -11.65
C GLY A 98 22.11 -10.98 -12.39
N VAL A 99 23.12 -11.59 -13.01
CA VAL A 99 24.07 -10.91 -13.92
C VAL A 99 23.34 -10.21 -15.08
N ILE A 100 22.21 -10.74 -15.53
CA ILE A 100 21.39 -10.11 -16.58
C ILE A 100 20.95 -8.70 -16.18
N GLY A 101 20.70 -8.46 -14.88
CA GLY A 101 20.35 -7.15 -14.35
C GLY A 101 21.42 -6.08 -14.56
N LEU A 102 22.70 -6.47 -14.72
CA LEU A 102 23.80 -5.53 -14.99
C LEU A 102 23.76 -4.94 -16.40
N TYR A 103 23.03 -5.57 -17.33
CA TYR A 103 22.87 -5.07 -18.69
C TYR A 103 21.81 -3.96 -18.79
N PHE A 104 20.99 -3.76 -17.76
CA PHE A 104 20.02 -2.66 -17.72
C PHE A 104 20.70 -1.34 -17.38
N PRO A 105 20.62 -0.31 -18.25
CA PRO A 105 21.17 1.01 -17.94
C PRO A 105 20.56 1.60 -16.68
N SER A 106 21.38 2.07 -15.76
CA SER A 106 20.92 2.70 -14.51
C SER A 106 20.02 3.92 -14.73
N ALA A 107 20.18 4.61 -15.88
CA ALA A 107 19.33 5.73 -16.27
C ALA A 107 17.88 5.31 -16.50
N VAL A 108 17.63 4.14 -17.11
CA VAL A 108 16.29 3.60 -17.34
C VAL A 108 15.62 3.27 -16.00
N ILE A 109 16.34 2.62 -15.07
CA ILE A 109 15.82 2.30 -13.74
C ILE A 109 15.48 3.59 -12.98
N LYS A 110 16.34 4.59 -12.99
CA LYS A 110 16.10 5.88 -12.33
C LYS A 110 14.90 6.62 -12.94
N GLY A 111 14.76 6.60 -14.27
CA GLY A 111 13.62 7.19 -14.98
C GLY A 111 12.31 6.51 -14.61
N MET A 112 12.29 5.18 -14.57
CA MET A 112 11.13 4.40 -14.16
C MET A 112 10.74 4.68 -12.71
N LEU A 113 11.70 4.71 -11.77
CA LEU A 113 11.44 5.04 -10.37
C LEU A 113 10.91 6.47 -10.19
N ALA A 114 11.42 7.42 -10.95
CA ALA A 114 10.92 8.80 -10.93
C ALA A 114 9.48 8.90 -11.46
N ALA A 115 9.17 8.19 -12.55
CA ALA A 115 7.80 8.12 -13.09
C ALA A 115 6.82 7.48 -12.10
N ILE A 116 7.19 6.36 -11.48
CA ILE A 116 6.39 5.71 -10.43
C ILE A 116 6.16 6.69 -9.27
N GLY A 117 7.21 7.38 -8.80
CA GLY A 117 7.09 8.35 -7.73
C GLY A 117 6.15 9.51 -8.06
N LEU A 118 6.19 10.01 -9.30
CA LEU A 118 5.31 11.07 -9.76
C LEU A 118 3.84 10.60 -9.82
N ILE A 119 3.60 9.41 -10.39
CA ILE A 119 2.26 8.81 -10.44
C ILE A 119 1.71 8.61 -9.02
N LEU A 120 2.53 8.10 -8.10
CA LEU A 120 2.17 7.95 -6.69
C LEU A 120 1.69 9.27 -6.08
N ILE A 121 2.42 10.36 -6.28
CA ILE A 121 2.05 11.67 -5.76
C ILE A 121 0.71 12.12 -6.35
N LEU A 122 0.55 12.01 -7.67
CA LEU A 122 -0.67 12.44 -8.37
C LEU A 122 -1.90 11.63 -7.92
N LYS A 123 -1.75 10.31 -7.77
CA LYS A 123 -2.81 9.41 -7.29
C LYS A 123 -3.18 9.61 -5.81
N GLN A 124 -2.33 10.25 -5.02
CA GLN A 124 -2.68 10.57 -3.63
C GLN A 124 -3.47 11.88 -3.48
N ILE A 125 -3.57 12.71 -4.53
CA ILE A 125 -4.34 13.96 -4.48
C ILE A 125 -5.83 13.70 -4.26
N PRO A 126 -6.52 12.81 -5.00
CA PRO A 126 -7.91 12.45 -4.73
C PRO A 126 -8.14 12.00 -3.29
N HIS A 127 -7.33 11.08 -2.79
CA HIS A 127 -7.45 10.58 -1.41
C HIS A 127 -7.24 11.68 -0.34
N LEU A 128 -6.37 12.66 -0.62
CA LEU A 128 -6.14 13.79 0.28
C LEU A 128 -7.41 14.63 0.49
N ILE A 129 -8.25 14.73 -0.53
CA ILE A 129 -9.49 15.52 -0.51
C ILE A 129 -10.74 14.66 -0.32
N GLY A 130 -10.58 13.35 -0.05
CA GLY A 130 -11.65 12.42 0.32
C GLY A 130 -12.44 11.87 -0.84
N PHE A 131 -11.83 11.76 -2.01
CA PHE A 131 -12.39 11.09 -3.17
C PHE A 131 -11.69 9.73 -3.35
N ASP A 132 -12.40 8.64 -3.07
CA ASP A 132 -11.86 7.28 -2.98
C ASP A 132 -12.48 6.34 -4.00
N GLU A 133 -12.85 6.80 -5.21
CA GLU A 133 -13.33 5.93 -6.28
C GLU A 133 -12.24 4.97 -6.76
N ASP A 134 -10.99 5.44 -6.76
CA ASP A 134 -9.84 4.62 -7.11
C ASP A 134 -9.37 3.79 -5.91
N ALA A 135 -9.17 2.49 -6.11
CA ALA A 135 -8.59 1.64 -5.09
C ALA A 135 -7.16 2.06 -4.76
N PHE A 136 -6.82 2.10 -3.47
CA PHE A 136 -5.43 2.26 -3.04
C PHE A 136 -4.55 1.23 -3.74
N GLY A 137 -3.50 1.67 -4.43
CA GLY A 137 -2.57 0.78 -5.11
C GLY A 137 -2.73 0.70 -6.62
N GLU A 138 -3.79 1.26 -7.19
CA GLU A 138 -3.92 1.40 -8.63
C GLU A 138 -2.94 2.46 -9.14
N MET A 139 -1.86 2.00 -9.80
CA MET A 139 -0.73 2.83 -10.24
C MET A 139 -0.76 3.11 -11.74
N GLU A 140 -1.83 2.72 -12.44
CA GLU A 140 -1.91 2.95 -13.87
C GLU A 140 -2.29 4.39 -14.18
N PHE A 141 -1.66 4.93 -15.21
CA PHE A 141 -2.02 6.26 -15.72
C PHE A 141 -3.41 6.25 -16.37
N LEU A 142 -3.71 5.18 -17.12
CA LEU A 142 -5.00 4.94 -17.74
C LEU A 142 -5.74 3.89 -16.91
N GLN A 143 -6.90 4.22 -16.42
CA GLN A 143 -7.72 3.36 -15.56
C GLN A 143 -8.64 2.46 -16.40
N ARG A 144 -9.20 1.44 -15.76
CA ARG A 144 -10.10 0.48 -16.42
C ARG A 144 -11.41 1.07 -16.91
N ASP A 145 -11.90 2.11 -16.23
CA ASP A 145 -13.09 2.87 -16.57
C ASP A 145 -12.89 3.80 -17.77
N GLY A 146 -11.65 3.89 -18.31
CA GLY A 146 -11.26 4.76 -19.42
C GLY A 146 -10.84 6.16 -18.96
N SER A 147 -10.90 6.46 -17.67
CA SER A 147 -10.36 7.69 -17.09
C SER A 147 -8.82 7.66 -17.06
N ASN A 148 -8.21 8.78 -16.78
CA ASN A 148 -6.77 8.89 -16.57
C ASN A 148 -6.48 9.64 -15.26
N THR A 149 -5.24 9.57 -14.79
CA THR A 149 -4.84 10.21 -13.53
C THR A 149 -5.21 11.70 -13.45
N PHE A 150 -5.23 12.43 -14.57
CA PHE A 150 -5.61 13.84 -14.56
C PHE A 150 -7.11 14.05 -14.50
N THR A 151 -7.90 13.22 -15.20
CA THR A 151 -9.37 13.27 -15.11
C THR A 151 -9.82 12.89 -13.69
N GLY A 152 -9.23 11.86 -13.08
CA GLY A 152 -9.51 11.49 -11.69
C GLY A 152 -9.24 12.62 -10.68
N ILE A 153 -8.20 13.45 -10.90
CA ILE A 153 -7.97 14.64 -10.06
C ILE A 153 -9.06 15.70 -10.27
N LEU A 154 -9.56 15.89 -11.48
CA LEU A 154 -10.64 16.85 -11.75
C LEU A 154 -11.96 16.38 -11.13
N ASP A 155 -12.28 15.11 -11.29
CA ASP A 155 -13.46 14.48 -10.68
C ASP A 155 -13.42 14.54 -9.15
N ALA A 156 -12.23 14.36 -8.58
CA ALA A 156 -12.00 14.49 -7.16
C ALA A 156 -12.21 15.93 -6.62
N ILE A 157 -11.89 16.95 -7.41
CA ILE A 157 -12.14 18.34 -7.04
C ILE A 157 -13.63 18.66 -7.06
N GLU A 158 -14.38 18.09 -8.02
CA GLU A 158 -15.83 18.30 -8.13
C GLU A 158 -16.59 17.58 -7.00
N ASN A 159 -16.11 16.41 -6.56
CA ASN A 159 -16.73 15.58 -5.54
C ASN A 159 -15.99 15.60 -4.19
N MET A 160 -15.28 16.68 -3.90
CA MET A 160 -14.47 16.83 -2.70
C MET A 160 -15.29 16.75 -1.41
N GLN A 161 -14.84 15.92 -0.47
CA GLN A 161 -15.36 15.90 0.88
C GLN A 161 -14.62 16.92 1.76
N VAL A 162 -15.33 17.95 2.19
CA VAL A 162 -14.74 19.06 2.95
C VAL A 162 -14.08 18.59 4.26
N GLY A 163 -14.72 17.64 4.97
CA GLY A 163 -14.17 17.08 6.20
C GLY A 163 -12.86 16.34 6.00
N SER A 164 -12.81 15.46 4.98
CA SER A 164 -11.59 14.73 4.60
C SER A 164 -10.50 15.68 4.15
N ALA A 165 -10.83 16.68 3.35
CA ALA A 165 -9.87 17.68 2.90
C ALA A 165 -9.25 18.47 4.07
N ILE A 166 -10.05 18.89 5.05
CA ILE A 166 -9.56 19.59 6.26
C ILE A 166 -8.57 18.68 7.00
N ILE A 167 -8.94 17.42 7.26
CA ILE A 167 -8.07 16.46 7.94
C ILE A 167 -6.81 16.20 7.13
N GLY A 168 -6.93 16.00 5.82
CA GLY A 168 -5.82 15.73 4.91
C GLY A 168 -4.81 16.88 4.87
N PHE A 169 -5.27 18.12 4.64
CA PHE A 169 -4.38 19.28 4.62
C PHE A 169 -3.79 19.61 5.99
N ALA A 170 -4.55 19.45 7.07
CA ALA A 170 -4.04 19.61 8.44
C ALA A 170 -2.96 18.58 8.75
N SER A 171 -3.17 17.32 8.33
CA SER A 171 -2.22 16.23 8.45
C SER A 171 -0.93 16.51 7.68
N LEU A 172 -1.05 16.98 6.44
CA LEU A 172 0.08 17.36 5.60
C LEU A 172 0.87 18.52 6.22
N ALA A 173 0.18 19.58 6.67
CA ALA A 173 0.79 20.71 7.37
C ALA A 173 1.53 20.26 8.63
N LEU A 174 0.92 19.36 9.41
CA LEU A 174 1.54 18.79 10.61
C LEU A 174 2.81 17.99 10.27
N MET A 175 2.79 17.20 9.19
CA MET A 175 3.97 16.47 8.72
C MET A 175 5.11 17.42 8.32
N PHE A 176 4.80 18.50 7.60
CA PHE A 176 5.80 19.51 7.26
C PHE A 176 6.35 20.21 8.50
N LEU A 177 5.50 20.59 9.45
CA LEU A 177 5.92 21.17 10.73
C LEU A 177 6.80 20.20 11.53
N TRP A 178 6.43 18.90 11.54
CA TRP A 178 7.21 17.86 12.23
C TRP A 178 8.60 17.65 11.62
N ALA A 179 8.71 17.83 10.31
CA ALA A 179 10.00 17.73 9.61
C ALA A 179 10.94 18.90 9.94
N THR A 180 10.42 20.00 10.51
CA THR A 180 11.23 21.18 10.82
C THR A 180 12.20 20.91 11.98
N PRO A 181 13.40 21.54 11.94
CA PRO A 181 14.38 21.37 13.00
C PRO A 181 13.95 21.95 14.36
N VAL A 182 12.87 22.75 14.38
CA VAL A 182 12.34 23.38 15.61
C VAL A 182 11.73 22.34 16.55
N LEU A 183 10.88 21.46 16.02
CA LEU A 183 10.21 20.41 16.80
C LEU A 183 11.16 19.27 17.20
N LYS A 184 12.17 19.00 16.39
CA LYS A 184 13.21 18.01 16.71
C LYS A 184 14.10 18.39 17.91
N LYS A 185 14.05 19.63 18.40
CA LYS A 185 14.77 20.09 19.60
C LYS A 185 14.08 19.66 20.91
N VAL A 186 12.80 19.29 20.85
CA VAL A 186 12.06 18.82 22.03
C VAL A 186 12.39 17.35 22.28
N PRO A 187 12.97 16.99 23.45
CA PRO A 187 13.48 15.63 23.69
C PRO A 187 12.43 14.52 23.58
N ILE A 188 11.19 14.80 24.00
CA ILE A 188 10.08 13.84 23.98
C ILE A 188 9.57 13.64 22.55
N LEU A 189 9.54 14.69 21.72
CA LEU A 189 8.99 14.67 20.37
C LEU A 189 9.96 14.07 19.35
N LYS A 190 11.24 14.03 19.67
CA LYS A 190 12.30 13.54 18.78
C LYS A 190 12.13 12.06 18.41
N ASP A 191 11.63 11.25 19.34
CA ASP A 191 11.52 9.80 19.19
C ASP A 191 10.16 9.35 18.66
N ILE A 192 9.19 10.30 18.51
CA ILE A 192 7.86 10.00 17.96
C ILE A 192 7.89 10.18 16.44
N PRO A 193 7.56 9.13 15.68
CA PRO A 193 7.43 9.24 14.23
C PRO A 193 6.26 10.14 13.85
N GLY A 194 6.50 11.12 12.96
CA GLY A 194 5.46 12.07 12.54
C GLY A 194 4.23 11.40 11.95
N GLY A 195 4.39 10.30 11.22
CA GLY A 195 3.28 9.54 10.66
C GLY A 195 2.33 8.97 11.71
N VAL A 196 2.86 8.46 12.84
CA VAL A 196 2.03 7.97 13.96
C VAL A 196 1.20 9.10 14.56
N LEU A 197 1.84 10.25 14.76
CA LEU A 197 1.17 11.43 15.33
C LEU A 197 0.01 11.90 14.43
N VAL A 198 0.25 11.94 13.11
CA VAL A 198 -0.76 12.36 12.14
C VAL A 198 -1.96 11.42 12.15
N VAL A 199 -1.74 10.10 12.19
CA VAL A 199 -2.83 9.11 12.26
C VAL A 199 -3.64 9.30 13.55
N VAL A 200 -2.97 9.42 14.70
CA VAL A 200 -3.64 9.60 15.99
C VAL A 200 -4.47 10.90 15.99
N ILE A 201 -3.88 12.01 15.54
CA ILE A 201 -4.59 13.30 15.49
C ILE A 201 -5.74 13.24 14.48
N GLY A 202 -5.56 12.62 13.31
CA GLY A 202 -6.63 12.46 12.31
C GLY A 202 -7.83 11.70 12.87
N VAL A 203 -7.59 10.60 13.59
CA VAL A 203 -8.66 9.86 14.27
C VAL A 203 -9.38 10.72 15.30
N PHE A 204 -8.67 11.46 16.15
CA PHE A 204 -9.29 12.34 17.14
C PHE A 204 -10.09 13.47 16.49
N VAL A 205 -9.59 14.07 15.39
CA VAL A 205 -10.33 15.13 14.66
C VAL A 205 -11.59 14.55 14.04
N ASN A 206 -11.55 13.36 13.46
CA ASN A 206 -12.74 12.71 12.91
C ASN A 206 -13.75 12.35 14.01
N MET A 207 -13.30 11.86 15.16
CA MET A 207 -14.17 11.63 16.32
C MET A 207 -14.81 12.95 16.81
N PHE A 208 -14.05 14.05 16.82
CA PHE A 208 -14.58 15.36 17.17
C PHE A 208 -15.65 15.82 16.16
N PHE A 209 -15.40 15.66 14.86
CA PHE A 209 -16.37 15.98 13.83
C PHE A 209 -17.64 15.14 13.98
N SER A 210 -17.51 13.84 14.20
CA SER A 210 -18.66 12.94 14.41
C SER A 210 -19.51 13.33 15.62
N ALA A 211 -18.90 13.89 16.68
CA ALA A 211 -19.60 14.25 17.90
C ALA A 211 -20.23 15.65 17.84
N PHE A 212 -19.59 16.62 17.18
CA PHE A 212 -19.96 18.04 17.27
C PHE A 212 -20.38 18.65 15.92
N ILE A 213 -19.88 18.11 14.78
CA ILE A 213 -20.14 18.64 13.44
C ILE A 213 -20.30 17.45 12.48
N PRO A 214 -21.43 16.70 12.57
CA PRO A 214 -21.61 15.47 11.78
C PRO A 214 -21.48 15.67 10.28
N GLU A 215 -21.76 16.87 9.77
CA GLU A 215 -21.61 17.22 8.34
C GLU A 215 -20.16 17.15 7.83
N LEU A 216 -19.17 17.25 8.74
CA LEU A 216 -17.75 17.14 8.42
C LEU A 216 -17.15 15.76 8.78
N ALA A 217 -17.94 14.87 9.36
CA ALA A 217 -17.46 13.53 9.68
C ALA A 217 -17.20 12.73 8.42
N ILE A 218 -16.09 12.00 8.41
CA ILE A 218 -15.77 11.08 7.33
C ILE A 218 -16.70 9.88 7.43
N ASP A 219 -17.41 9.55 6.34
CA ASP A 219 -18.29 8.41 6.28
C ASP A 219 -17.49 7.09 6.36
N GLN A 220 -18.12 6.04 6.89
CA GLN A 220 -17.49 4.73 7.01
C GLN A 220 -17.10 4.12 5.66
N SER A 221 -17.79 4.48 4.59
CA SER A 221 -17.47 4.08 3.22
C SER A 221 -16.08 4.56 2.76
N HIS A 222 -15.59 5.67 3.32
CA HIS A 222 -14.27 6.24 3.03
C HIS A 222 -13.18 5.84 4.03
N MET A 223 -13.51 4.95 4.96
CA MET A 223 -12.54 4.41 5.92
C MET A 223 -12.07 3.03 5.49
N VAL A 224 -10.77 2.78 5.65
CA VAL A 224 -10.22 1.44 5.40
C VAL A 224 -10.80 0.47 6.43
N SER A 225 -11.64 -0.44 5.97
CA SER A 225 -12.16 -1.52 6.80
C SER A 225 -11.17 -2.69 6.78
N LEU A 226 -10.64 -3.01 7.96
CA LEU A 226 -9.81 -4.20 8.11
C LEU A 226 -10.71 -5.43 8.19
N PRO A 227 -10.36 -6.55 7.53
CA PRO A 227 -11.05 -7.80 7.76
C PRO A 227 -10.90 -8.21 9.22
N VAL A 228 -12.03 -8.31 9.93
CA VAL A 228 -12.06 -8.74 11.32
C VAL A 228 -12.12 -10.26 11.33
N ILE A 229 -11.06 -10.90 11.77
CA ILE A 229 -10.98 -12.34 11.94
C ILE A 229 -11.27 -12.66 13.41
N ASN A 230 -12.41 -13.29 13.66
CA ASN A 230 -12.86 -13.61 15.02
C ASN A 230 -12.37 -14.98 15.50
N ASP A 231 -12.06 -15.90 14.57
CA ASP A 231 -11.68 -17.25 14.92
C ASP A 231 -10.58 -17.81 13.99
N PHE A 232 -9.83 -18.80 14.51
CA PHE A 232 -8.74 -19.44 13.75
C PHE A 232 -9.25 -20.22 12.52
N GLU A 233 -10.48 -20.73 12.58
CA GLU A 233 -11.12 -21.42 11.44
C GLU A 233 -11.47 -20.44 10.32
N GLU A 234 -11.90 -19.22 10.66
CA GLU A 234 -12.15 -18.14 9.70
C GLU A 234 -10.84 -17.72 9.00
N LEU A 235 -9.75 -17.58 9.79
CA LEU A 235 -8.41 -17.34 9.26
C LEU A 235 -7.97 -18.41 8.25
N LYS A 236 -8.25 -19.67 8.56
CA LYS A 236 -7.89 -20.79 7.69
C LYS A 236 -8.75 -20.83 6.42
N GLY A 237 -10.01 -20.42 6.51
CA GLY A 237 -10.92 -20.30 5.36
C GLY A 237 -10.50 -19.20 4.39
N GLU A 238 -9.92 -18.11 4.89
CA GLU A 238 -9.37 -17.02 4.09
C GLU A 238 -8.01 -17.33 3.44
N MET A 239 -7.35 -18.43 3.87
CA MET A 239 -6.10 -18.88 3.27
C MET A 239 -6.37 -19.67 1.98
N ILE A 240 -6.21 -19.02 0.86
CA ILE A 240 -6.37 -19.64 -0.46
C ILE A 240 -5.18 -20.57 -0.71
N HIS A 241 -5.47 -21.79 -1.14
CA HIS A 241 -4.48 -22.80 -1.46
C HIS A 241 -4.36 -22.98 -2.99
N PRO A 242 -3.15 -23.27 -3.52
CA PRO A 242 -3.00 -23.55 -4.93
C PRO A 242 -3.73 -24.86 -5.31
N ASP A 243 -4.42 -24.85 -6.44
CA ASP A 243 -5.06 -26.04 -6.98
C ASP A 243 -4.06 -26.86 -7.80
N TRP A 244 -3.58 -27.94 -7.21
CA TRP A 244 -2.63 -28.84 -7.84
C TRP A 244 -3.24 -29.72 -8.96
N SER A 245 -4.56 -29.73 -9.11
CA SER A 245 -5.24 -30.47 -10.16
C SER A 245 -5.13 -29.79 -11.54
N MET A 246 -4.73 -28.53 -11.56
CA MET A 246 -4.52 -27.73 -12.77
C MET A 246 -3.13 -27.92 -13.41
N PHE A 247 -2.31 -28.81 -12.83
CA PHE A 247 -0.95 -29.12 -13.33
C PHE A 247 -0.98 -30.26 -14.40
#